data_9ed807c8b973883775fc8371b50d5847
#
_entry.id   9ed807c8b973883775fc8371b50d5847
#
_cell.length_a   1.000
_cell.length_b   1.000
_cell.length_c   1.000
_cell.angle_alpha   90.00
_cell.angle_beta   90.00
_cell.angle_gamma   90.00
#
_symmetry.space_group_name_H-M   'P 1'
#
loop_
_entity.id
_entity.type
_entity.pdbx_description
1 polymer ?
#
loop_
_entity_poly.entity_id
_entity_poly.type
_entity_poly.pdbx_seq_one_letter_code
_entity_poly.pdbx_strand_id
1 'polypeptide(L)'
;MDAIGLGSKKIYWANALFSDADRKFNEDSVKRVRAEGYNIFLPQEAFKEDADPTNEEIFRVDTKELQSSDIVVACLDQFPIDSGVACEVGVAFASGIPVIGLYTDIRSKREGPGRMYKNQYVLGAIEAKGEIVSSIEALIKTIPKYL
;
A
#
# COMPACT_ATOMS: atom_id res chain seq x y z
N MET A 1 8.89 -25.36 -16.49
CA MET A 1 8.11 -24.21 -16.97
C MET A 1 8.61 -23.00 -16.26
N ASP A 2 9.24 -22.16 -17.01
CA ASP A 2 9.91 -20.99 -16.47
C ASP A 2 8.88 -20.07 -15.87
N ALA A 3 9.10 -19.67 -14.61
CA ALA A 3 8.43 -18.54 -13.96
C ALA A 3 8.84 -17.24 -14.68
N ILE A 4 8.59 -17.18 -15.99
CA ILE A 4 8.89 -16.03 -16.80
C ILE A 4 7.90 -14.93 -16.41
N GLY A 5 8.37 -13.97 -15.64
CA GLY A 5 7.71 -12.70 -15.50
C GLY A 5 7.22 -12.29 -14.11
N LEU A 6 7.11 -13.17 -13.13
CA LEU A 6 6.69 -12.75 -11.77
C LEU A 6 7.85 -12.19 -10.93
N GLY A 7 9.08 -12.62 -11.17
CA GLY A 7 10.25 -12.24 -10.39
C GLY A 7 10.70 -10.78 -10.52
N SER A 8 10.12 -9.99 -11.43
CA SER A 8 10.45 -8.59 -11.64
C SER A 8 9.33 -7.62 -11.26
N LYS A 9 8.13 -8.11 -10.89
CA LYS A 9 6.98 -7.26 -10.56
C LYS A 9 7.19 -6.62 -9.20
N LYS A 10 7.06 -5.30 -9.19
CA LYS A 10 7.35 -4.47 -8.02
C LYS A 10 6.07 -3.88 -7.45
N ILE A 11 5.96 -3.97 -6.15
CA ILE A 11 4.85 -3.43 -5.35
C ILE A 11 5.40 -2.38 -4.39
N TYR A 12 4.78 -1.22 -4.34
CA TYR A 12 5.02 -0.23 -3.31
C TYR A 12 4.01 -0.42 -2.17
N TRP A 13 4.51 -0.54 -0.94
CA TRP A 13 3.67 -0.71 0.25
C TRP A 13 3.48 0.62 0.96
N ALA A 14 2.27 1.18 0.88
CA ALA A 14 1.90 2.44 1.52
C ALA A 14 1.10 2.19 2.79
N ASN A 15 1.68 2.48 3.94
CA ASN A 15 1.00 2.46 5.24
C ASN A 15 1.70 3.39 6.21
N ALA A 16 0.99 3.78 7.27
CA ALA A 16 1.61 4.36 8.45
C ALA A 16 2.70 3.42 8.99
N LEU A 17 3.79 3.98 9.51
CA LEU A 17 4.97 3.22 9.94
C LEU A 17 5.60 3.74 11.23
N PHE A 18 4.83 4.48 12.01
CA PHE A 18 5.37 5.20 13.18
C PHE A 18 5.16 4.46 14.50
N SER A 19 4.09 3.70 14.65
CA SER A 19 3.85 2.88 15.84
C SER A 19 4.41 1.47 15.68
N ASP A 20 4.68 0.81 16.81
CA ASP A 20 5.09 -0.59 16.81
C ASP A 20 4.03 -1.49 16.14
N ALA A 21 2.75 -1.19 16.36
CA ALA A 21 1.65 -1.94 15.77
C ALA A 21 1.64 -1.82 14.24
N ASP A 22 1.80 -0.60 13.71
CA ASP A 22 1.85 -0.37 12.26
C ASP A 22 3.07 -1.04 11.63
N ARG A 23 4.23 -0.88 12.25
CA ARG A 23 5.49 -1.48 11.76
C ARG A 23 5.41 -2.99 11.72
N LYS A 24 4.89 -3.62 12.79
CA LYS A 24 4.72 -5.07 12.84
C LYS A 24 3.72 -5.57 11.81
N PHE A 25 2.58 -4.88 11.65
CA PHE A 25 1.61 -5.21 10.62
C PHE A 25 2.24 -5.16 9.23
N ASN A 26 3.04 -4.14 8.94
CA ASN A 26 3.74 -4.02 7.67
C ASN A 26 4.71 -5.19 7.44
N GLU A 27 5.55 -5.50 8.43
CA GLU A 27 6.53 -6.59 8.33
C GLU A 27 5.86 -7.94 8.09
N ASP A 28 4.86 -8.29 8.89
CA ASP A 28 4.16 -9.57 8.78
C ASP A 28 3.40 -9.68 7.43
N SER A 29 2.74 -8.61 7.02
CA SER A 29 1.96 -8.58 5.78
C SER A 29 2.86 -8.66 4.54
N VAL A 30 3.92 -7.84 4.52
CA VAL A 30 4.89 -7.80 3.43
C VAL A 30 5.61 -9.14 3.28
N LYS A 31 5.97 -9.77 4.40
CA LYS A 31 6.57 -11.12 4.39
C LYS A 31 5.68 -12.14 3.67
N ARG A 32 4.38 -12.11 3.95
CA ARG A 32 3.42 -13.02 3.29
C ARG A 32 3.30 -12.75 1.79
N VAL A 33 3.25 -11.49 1.39
CA VAL A 33 3.12 -11.13 -0.03
C VAL A 33 4.43 -11.40 -0.78
N ARG A 34 5.59 -11.16 -0.17
CA ARG A 34 6.90 -11.53 -0.73
C ARG A 34 7.03 -13.03 -0.97
N ALA A 35 6.42 -13.86 -0.13
CA ALA A 35 6.42 -15.31 -0.29
C ALA A 35 5.74 -15.77 -1.58
N GLU A 36 4.88 -14.94 -2.17
CA GLU A 36 4.26 -15.18 -3.48
C GLU A 36 5.18 -14.81 -4.66
N GLY A 37 6.39 -14.33 -4.42
CA GLY A 37 7.38 -14.01 -5.44
C GLY A 37 7.45 -12.55 -5.88
N TYR A 38 6.73 -11.65 -5.21
CA TYR A 38 6.75 -10.22 -5.53
C TYR A 38 7.93 -9.48 -4.89
N ASN A 39 8.45 -8.49 -5.59
CA ASN A 39 9.41 -7.53 -5.04
C ASN A 39 8.62 -6.38 -4.40
N ILE A 40 8.75 -6.21 -3.09
CA ILE A 40 8.03 -5.17 -2.37
C ILE A 40 8.99 -4.15 -1.78
N PHE A 41 8.80 -2.89 -2.14
CA PHE A 41 9.40 -1.77 -1.45
C PHE A 41 8.55 -1.43 -0.22
N LEU A 42 9.17 -1.53 0.94
CA LEU A 42 8.59 -1.17 2.22
C LEU A 42 9.32 0.07 2.77
N PRO A 43 8.67 1.22 2.86
CA PRO A 43 9.33 2.48 3.25
C PRO A 43 10.10 2.43 4.58
N GLN A 44 9.62 1.67 5.56
CA GLN A 44 10.33 1.53 6.84
C GLN A 44 11.68 0.80 6.75
N GLU A 45 11.96 0.16 5.63
CA GLU A 45 13.25 -0.50 5.34
C GLU A 45 14.19 0.40 4.51
N ALA A 46 13.73 1.59 4.08
CA ALA A 46 14.42 2.40 3.08
C ALA A 46 15.72 3.03 3.58
N PHE A 47 15.80 3.31 4.87
CA PHE A 47 16.95 3.94 5.49
C PHE A 47 17.50 3.06 6.62
N LYS A 48 18.81 3.21 6.89
CA LYS A 48 19.42 2.54 8.03
C LYS A 48 18.84 3.09 9.34
N GLU A 49 18.82 2.27 10.38
CA GLU A 49 18.22 2.57 11.67
C GLU A 49 18.79 3.85 12.32
N ASP A 50 20.08 4.13 12.10
CA ASP A 50 20.78 5.31 12.60
C ASP A 50 20.77 6.50 11.64
N ALA A 51 20.15 6.38 10.49
CA ALA A 51 20.03 7.47 9.51
C ALA A 51 19.03 8.53 9.98
N ASP A 52 19.33 9.79 9.68
CA ASP A 52 18.46 10.94 9.95
C ASP A 52 18.17 11.67 8.62
N PRO A 53 17.37 11.06 7.72
CA PRO A 53 17.09 11.65 6.42
C PRO A 53 16.21 12.91 6.57
N THR A 54 16.43 13.89 5.70
CA THR A 54 15.56 15.06 5.59
C THR A 54 14.20 14.68 4.99
N ASN A 55 13.20 15.54 5.17
CA ASN A 55 11.88 15.36 4.56
C ASN A 55 11.99 15.22 3.03
N GLU A 56 12.84 16.03 2.40
CA GLU A 56 13.05 15.97 0.96
C GLU A 56 13.69 14.64 0.51
N GLU A 57 14.65 14.14 1.28
CA GLU A 57 15.27 12.84 0.98
C GLU A 57 14.28 11.69 1.09
N ILE A 58 13.44 11.67 2.13
CA ILE A 58 12.36 10.69 2.29
C ILE A 58 11.42 10.76 1.10
N PHE A 59 10.92 11.96 0.80
CA PHE A 59 10.00 12.18 -0.32
C PHE A 59 10.60 11.72 -1.66
N ARG A 60 11.85 12.03 -1.91
CA ARG A 60 12.53 11.67 -3.17
C ARG A 60 12.70 10.17 -3.32
N VAL A 61 13.15 9.49 -2.26
CA VAL A 61 13.33 8.03 -2.27
C VAL A 61 12.00 7.33 -2.46
N ASP A 62 11.02 7.64 -1.63
CA ASP A 62 9.72 6.99 -1.67
C ASP A 62 9.00 7.25 -3.01
N THR A 63 9.04 8.47 -3.52
CA THR A 63 8.41 8.82 -4.81
C THR A 63 9.06 8.06 -5.97
N LYS A 64 10.38 7.97 -6.01
CA LYS A 64 11.11 7.20 -7.03
C LYS A 64 10.72 5.73 -6.99
N GLU A 65 10.66 5.15 -5.82
CA GLU A 65 10.28 3.75 -5.63
C GLU A 65 8.82 3.51 -6.01
N LEU A 66 7.93 4.40 -5.62
CA LEU A 66 6.52 4.34 -5.99
C LEU A 66 6.33 4.42 -7.51
N GLN A 67 6.92 5.42 -8.16
CA GLN A 67 6.78 5.64 -9.60
C GLN A 67 7.40 4.54 -10.46
N SER A 68 8.33 3.76 -9.91
CA SER A 68 8.91 2.59 -10.57
C SER A 68 8.17 1.28 -10.25
N SER A 69 7.10 1.35 -9.48
CA SER A 69 6.30 0.17 -9.10
C SER A 69 5.22 -0.11 -10.12
N ASP A 70 4.83 -1.39 -10.23
CA ASP A 70 3.74 -1.84 -11.11
C ASP A 70 2.37 -1.62 -10.46
N ILE A 71 2.30 -1.76 -9.14
CA ILE A 71 1.10 -1.46 -8.33
C ILE A 71 1.50 -0.85 -6.99
N VAL A 72 0.55 -0.18 -6.37
CA VAL A 72 0.64 0.30 -4.98
C VAL A 72 -0.39 -0.44 -4.15
N VAL A 73 0.01 -0.95 -2.99
CA VAL A 73 -0.91 -1.39 -1.95
C VAL A 73 -1.00 -0.28 -0.92
N ALA A 74 -2.19 0.25 -0.69
CA ALA A 74 -2.44 1.32 0.26
C ALA A 74 -3.29 0.82 1.43
N CYS A 75 -2.73 0.83 2.64
CA CYS A 75 -3.45 0.47 3.85
C CYS A 75 -4.32 1.64 4.31
N LEU A 76 -5.59 1.35 4.57
CA LEU A 76 -6.62 2.35 4.86
C LEU A 76 -7.14 2.29 6.31
N ASP A 77 -6.46 1.55 7.18
CA ASP A 77 -6.97 1.27 8.54
C ASP A 77 -6.86 2.47 9.48
N GLN A 78 -5.98 3.42 9.20
CA GLN A 78 -5.87 4.65 9.98
C GLN A 78 -7.17 5.48 9.88
N PHE A 79 -7.54 6.15 10.97
CA PHE A 79 -8.69 7.06 10.97
C PHE A 79 -8.29 8.42 11.54
N PRO A 80 -8.33 9.46 10.69
CA PRO A 80 -8.53 9.42 9.23
C PRO A 80 -7.41 8.65 8.52
N ILE A 81 -7.58 8.41 7.20
CA ILE A 81 -6.50 7.79 6.40
C ILE A 81 -5.21 8.58 6.63
N ASP A 82 -4.11 7.88 6.84
CA ASP A 82 -2.80 8.52 7.03
C ASP A 82 -2.52 9.51 5.89
N SER A 83 -2.09 10.71 6.24
CA SER A 83 -1.89 11.78 5.26
C SER A 83 -0.82 11.44 4.22
N GLY A 84 0.23 10.74 4.61
CA GLY A 84 1.26 10.24 3.71
C GLY A 84 0.70 9.22 2.72
N VAL A 85 -0.09 8.27 3.22
CA VAL A 85 -0.77 7.27 2.38
C VAL A 85 -1.71 7.95 1.38
N ALA A 86 -2.49 8.92 1.80
CA ALA A 86 -3.38 9.68 0.92
C ALA A 86 -2.59 10.39 -0.20
N CYS A 87 -1.47 11.01 0.14
CA CYS A 87 -0.58 11.66 -0.82
C CYS A 87 -0.01 10.66 -1.83
N GLU A 88 0.46 9.52 -1.36
CA GLU A 88 1.00 8.44 -2.20
C GLU A 88 -0.05 7.86 -3.15
N VAL A 89 -1.30 7.70 -2.70
CA VAL A 89 -2.42 7.30 -3.56
C VAL A 89 -2.63 8.30 -4.69
N GLY A 90 -2.56 9.59 -4.40
CA GLY A 90 -2.66 10.65 -5.42
C GLY A 90 -1.52 10.60 -6.43
N VAL A 91 -0.29 10.41 -5.96
CA VAL A 91 0.89 10.26 -6.84
C VAL A 91 0.76 9.02 -7.71
N ALA A 92 0.33 7.89 -7.15
CA ALA A 92 0.12 6.65 -7.92
C ALA A 92 -0.92 6.86 -9.02
N PHE A 93 -2.06 7.46 -8.72
CA PHE A 93 -3.09 7.78 -9.72
C PHE A 93 -2.54 8.67 -10.83
N ALA A 94 -1.87 9.76 -10.49
CA ALA A 94 -1.29 10.69 -11.46
C ALA A 94 -0.20 10.04 -12.32
N SER A 95 0.49 9.04 -11.79
CA SER A 95 1.52 8.27 -12.50
C SER A 95 0.95 7.09 -13.31
N GLY A 96 -0.36 6.89 -13.30
CA GLY A 96 -1.02 5.81 -14.03
C GLY A 96 -0.87 4.43 -13.39
N ILE A 97 -0.47 4.36 -12.13
CA ILE A 97 -0.23 3.12 -11.39
C ILE A 97 -1.49 2.72 -10.63
N PRO A 98 -2.01 1.49 -10.81
CA PRO A 98 -3.18 1.03 -10.06
C PRO A 98 -2.86 0.89 -8.56
N VAL A 99 -3.86 1.19 -7.74
CA VAL A 99 -3.79 1.07 -6.28
C VAL A 99 -4.78 0.03 -5.82
N ILE A 100 -4.32 -0.92 -5.00
CA ILE A 100 -5.20 -1.82 -4.27
C ILE A 100 -5.26 -1.31 -2.82
N GLY A 101 -6.45 -0.89 -2.39
CA GLY A 101 -6.69 -0.48 -1.01
C GLY A 101 -6.84 -1.71 -0.11
N LEU A 102 -6.13 -1.74 1.00
CA LEU A 102 -6.26 -2.76 2.03
C LEU A 102 -6.95 -2.15 3.25
N TYR A 103 -8.17 -2.58 3.52
CA TYR A 103 -9.00 -2.09 4.61
C TYR A 103 -9.46 -3.25 5.50
N THR A 104 -8.69 -3.52 6.57
CA THR A 104 -8.89 -4.69 7.42
C THR A 104 -9.74 -4.43 8.65
N ASP A 105 -10.13 -3.18 8.91
CA ASP A 105 -10.98 -2.80 10.04
C ASP A 105 -12.30 -3.59 9.99
N ILE A 106 -12.61 -4.30 11.07
CA ILE A 106 -13.83 -5.14 11.14
C ILE A 106 -15.12 -4.34 10.94
N ARG A 107 -15.07 -3.03 11.19
CA ARG A 107 -16.21 -2.12 10.97
C ARG A 107 -16.49 -1.85 9.51
N SER A 108 -15.53 -2.15 8.63
CA SER A 108 -15.71 -2.01 7.18
C SER A 108 -16.89 -2.83 6.64
N LYS A 109 -17.24 -3.90 7.34
CA LYS A 109 -18.34 -4.81 6.97
C LYS A 109 -19.71 -4.38 7.50
N ARG A 110 -19.75 -3.31 8.30
CA ARG A 110 -21.02 -2.80 8.86
C ARG A 110 -21.68 -1.82 7.89
N GLU A 111 -22.97 -1.97 7.71
CA GLU A 111 -23.80 -1.06 6.97
C GLU A 111 -24.58 -0.14 7.91
N GLY A 112 -25.04 1.02 7.40
CA GLY A 112 -25.91 1.92 8.14
C GLY A 112 -25.22 2.85 9.13
N PRO A 113 -25.98 3.43 10.07
CA PRO A 113 -25.45 4.36 11.07
C PRO A 113 -24.32 3.73 11.88
N GLY A 114 -23.21 4.44 12.02
CA GLY A 114 -22.02 3.95 12.69
C GLY A 114 -21.02 3.26 11.78
N ARG A 115 -21.31 3.14 10.49
CA ARG A 115 -20.33 2.76 9.48
C ARG A 115 -19.18 3.76 9.49
N MET A 116 -17.96 3.24 9.47
CA MET A 116 -16.79 4.10 9.37
C MET A 116 -16.59 4.54 7.92
N TYR A 117 -16.71 5.84 7.69
CA TYR A 117 -16.48 6.43 6.38
C TYR A 117 -15.02 6.84 6.23
N LYS A 118 -14.43 6.51 5.11
CA LYS A 118 -13.14 7.01 4.67
C LYS A 118 -13.33 8.20 3.73
N ASN A 119 -12.28 8.98 3.54
CA ASN A 119 -12.32 10.12 2.63
C ASN A 119 -12.66 9.66 1.21
N GLN A 120 -13.77 10.18 0.66
CA GLN A 120 -14.29 9.75 -0.63
C GLN A 120 -13.38 10.09 -1.81
N TYR A 121 -12.64 11.18 -1.73
CA TYR A 121 -11.70 11.56 -2.77
C TYR A 121 -10.54 10.57 -2.87
N VAL A 122 -10.02 10.12 -1.73
CA VAL A 122 -8.97 9.09 -1.69
C VAL A 122 -9.51 7.75 -2.20
N LEU A 123 -10.68 7.34 -1.75
CA LEU A 123 -11.31 6.10 -2.20
C LEU A 123 -11.58 6.14 -3.71
N GLY A 124 -12.05 7.26 -4.23
CA GLY A 124 -12.28 7.44 -5.67
C GLY A 124 -11.00 7.30 -6.50
N ALA A 125 -9.89 7.82 -6.03
CA ALA A 125 -8.60 7.66 -6.70
C ALA A 125 -8.15 6.18 -6.75
N ILE A 126 -8.45 5.41 -5.71
CA ILE A 126 -8.18 3.97 -5.69
C ILE A 126 -9.11 3.24 -6.66
N GLU A 127 -10.42 3.47 -6.56
CA GLU A 127 -11.44 2.78 -7.36
C GLU A 127 -11.35 3.09 -8.85
N ALA A 128 -10.77 4.23 -9.22
CA ALA A 128 -10.62 4.62 -10.63
C ALA A 128 -9.79 3.63 -11.46
N LYS A 129 -8.79 2.96 -10.86
CA LYS A 129 -7.91 2.00 -11.54
C LYS A 129 -7.63 0.74 -10.73
N GLY A 130 -8.20 0.62 -9.55
CA GLY A 130 -7.97 -0.49 -8.64
C GLY A 130 -9.23 -0.86 -7.88
N GLU A 131 -9.06 -1.48 -6.74
CA GLU A 131 -10.16 -1.88 -5.88
C GLU A 131 -9.72 -1.93 -4.41
N ILE A 132 -10.68 -2.09 -3.51
CA ILE A 132 -10.44 -2.19 -2.08
C ILE A 132 -10.76 -3.63 -1.64
N VAL A 133 -9.83 -4.23 -0.92
CA VAL A 133 -9.95 -5.56 -0.35
C VAL A 133 -9.88 -5.53 1.18
N SER A 134 -10.39 -6.55 1.84
CA SER A 134 -10.58 -6.55 3.30
C SER A 134 -9.67 -7.50 4.06
N SER A 135 -8.74 -8.18 3.40
CA SER A 135 -7.80 -9.09 4.06
C SER A 135 -6.54 -9.28 3.22
N ILE A 136 -5.47 -9.76 3.85
CA ILE A 136 -4.23 -10.11 3.15
C ILE A 136 -4.48 -11.26 2.16
N GLU A 137 -5.32 -12.22 2.51
CA GLU A 137 -5.72 -13.31 1.62
C GLU A 137 -6.39 -12.77 0.34
N ALA A 138 -7.33 -11.85 0.50
CA ALA A 138 -8.00 -11.20 -0.63
C ALA A 138 -7.02 -10.34 -1.46
N LEU A 139 -6.09 -9.64 -0.78
CA LEU A 139 -5.04 -8.88 -1.45
C LEU A 139 -4.20 -9.78 -2.36
N ILE A 140 -3.69 -10.89 -1.83
CA ILE A 140 -2.85 -11.84 -2.58
C ILE A 140 -3.60 -12.37 -3.82
N LYS A 141 -4.89 -12.68 -3.69
CA LYS A 141 -5.73 -13.12 -4.82
C LYS A 141 -5.97 -12.02 -5.84
N THR A 142 -5.97 -10.76 -5.42
CA THR A 142 -6.31 -9.62 -6.28
C THR A 142 -5.09 -9.08 -7.04
N ILE A 143 -3.90 -9.14 -6.48
CA ILE A 143 -2.67 -8.62 -7.09
C ILE A 143 -2.50 -9.05 -8.55
N PRO A 144 -2.63 -10.34 -8.94
CA PRO A 144 -2.43 -10.77 -10.33
C PRO A 144 -3.35 -10.10 -11.35
N LYS A 145 -4.49 -9.60 -10.91
CA LYS A 145 -5.47 -8.92 -11.78
C LYS A 145 -4.94 -7.59 -12.34
N TYR A 146 -3.96 -6.99 -11.67
CA TYR A 146 -3.43 -5.66 -11.99
C TYR A 146 -1.98 -5.68 -12.49
N LEU A 147 -1.40 -6.84 -12.69
CA LEU A 147 -0.02 -7.04 -13.17
C LEU A 147 0.06 -7.46 -14.63
#